data_9d20d46d7b8a7e1515d2538c17898d99
#
_entry.id   9d20d46d7b8a7e1515d2538c17898d99
#
_cell.length_a   1.000
_cell.length_b   1.000
_cell.length_c   1.000
_cell.angle_alpha   90.00
_cell.angle_beta   90.00
_cell.angle_gamma   90.00
#
_symmetry.space_group_name_H-M   'P 1'
#
loop_
_entity.id
_entity.type
_entity.pdbx_description
1 polymer ?
#
loop_
_entity_poly.entity_id
_entity_poly.type
_entity_poly.pdbx_seq_one_letter_code
_entity_poly.pdbx_strand_id
1 'polypeptide(L)'
;IDVMVNMPGRHNALNALAAIAVAGELGIPDAAVLRALASFQGVGRRCQLRGQARIGDALVTVIDDYGHHPREIAAMVRTAREGWPDRRLVVAFQPHRYTRTRDLFDDFVEVLATVDVLLVLDIYAA
;
A
#
# COMPACT_ATOMS: atom_id res chain seq x y z
N ILE A 1 20.90 -13.39 -8.58
CA ILE A 1 20.01 -14.13 -7.64
C ILE A 1 18.61 -13.62 -7.87
N ASP A 2 17.67 -14.54 -8.13
CA ASP A 2 16.25 -14.18 -8.26
C ASP A 2 15.65 -14.09 -6.85
N VAL A 3 14.93 -12.99 -6.59
CA VAL A 3 14.30 -12.73 -5.31
C VAL A 3 12.79 -12.68 -5.49
N MET A 4 12.07 -13.49 -4.75
CA MET A 4 10.60 -13.45 -4.71
C MET A 4 10.14 -12.63 -3.52
N VAL A 5 9.26 -11.66 -3.77
CA VAL A 5 8.61 -10.84 -2.75
C VAL A 5 7.11 -10.98 -2.90
N ASN A 6 6.42 -11.46 -1.85
CA ASN A 6 4.98 -11.74 -1.87
C ASN A 6 4.08 -10.50 -1.75
N MET A 7 4.63 -9.32 -1.89
CA MET A 7 3.89 -8.06 -1.82
C MET A 7 3.94 -7.33 -3.15
N PRO A 8 2.79 -6.94 -3.72
CA PRO A 8 2.75 -6.19 -4.96
C PRO A 8 3.28 -4.77 -4.79
N GLY A 9 3.74 -4.19 -5.90
CA GLY A 9 4.15 -2.79 -5.97
C GLY A 9 5.66 -2.57 -5.90
N ARG A 10 6.14 -1.69 -6.76
CA ARG A 10 7.57 -1.32 -6.87
C ARG A 10 8.19 -0.88 -5.55
N HIS A 11 7.42 -0.18 -4.70
CA HIS A 11 7.91 0.28 -3.39
C HIS A 11 8.25 -0.89 -2.46
N ASN A 12 7.53 -2.01 -2.53
CA ASN A 12 7.84 -3.20 -1.74
C ASN A 12 9.10 -3.90 -2.25
N ALA A 13 9.35 -3.90 -3.55
CA ALA A 13 10.62 -4.37 -4.10
C ALA A 13 11.81 -3.51 -3.60
N LEU A 14 11.65 -2.19 -3.54
CA LEU A 14 12.68 -1.28 -3.00
C LEU A 14 12.90 -1.51 -1.51
N ASN A 15 11.85 -1.74 -0.72
CA ASN A 15 11.96 -2.07 0.70
C ASN A 15 12.69 -3.41 0.90
N ALA A 16 12.42 -4.41 0.06
CA ALA A 16 13.13 -5.69 0.10
C ALA A 16 14.62 -5.54 -0.23
N LEU A 17 14.98 -4.68 -1.20
CA LEU A 17 16.38 -4.38 -1.49
C LEU A 17 17.10 -3.76 -0.29
N ALA A 18 16.46 -2.85 0.45
CA ALA A 18 17.02 -2.30 1.67
C ALA A 18 17.25 -3.39 2.74
N ALA A 19 16.29 -4.30 2.92
CA ALA A 19 16.43 -5.41 3.84
C ALA A 19 17.59 -6.36 3.44
N ILE A 20 17.74 -6.64 2.14
CA ILE A 20 18.85 -7.45 1.60
C ILE A 20 20.19 -6.77 1.87
N ALA A 21 20.30 -5.46 1.64
CA ALA A 21 21.53 -4.72 1.88
C ALA A 21 21.94 -4.77 3.36
N VAL A 22 21.00 -4.54 4.28
CA VAL A 22 21.25 -4.65 5.73
C VAL A 22 21.65 -6.08 6.12
N ALA A 23 20.99 -7.08 5.57
CA ALA A 23 21.33 -8.48 5.84
C ALA A 23 22.76 -8.83 5.38
N GLY A 24 23.17 -8.28 4.22
CA GLY A 24 24.54 -8.43 3.71
C GLY A 24 25.58 -7.82 4.65
N GLU A 25 25.34 -6.61 5.15
CA GLU A 25 26.22 -5.94 6.13
C GLU A 25 26.32 -6.72 7.45
N LEU A 26 25.24 -7.42 7.83
CA LEU A 26 25.20 -8.26 9.03
C LEU A 26 25.76 -9.68 8.80
N GLY A 27 26.19 -10.01 7.59
CA GLY A 27 26.73 -11.33 7.24
C GLY A 27 25.68 -12.44 7.27
N ILE A 28 24.40 -12.12 7.09
CA ILE A 28 23.33 -13.12 7.05
C ILE A 28 23.40 -13.86 5.70
N PRO A 29 23.42 -15.21 5.71
CA PRO A 29 23.50 -15.97 4.47
C PRO A 29 22.33 -15.71 3.52
N ASP A 30 22.61 -15.57 2.22
CA ASP A 30 21.62 -15.30 1.17
C ASP A 30 20.43 -16.25 1.22
N ALA A 31 20.69 -17.55 1.44
CA ALA A 31 19.63 -18.56 1.54
C ALA A 31 18.62 -18.29 2.68
N ALA A 32 19.06 -17.67 3.77
CA ALA A 32 18.18 -17.30 4.87
C ALA A 32 17.34 -16.07 4.49
N VAL A 33 17.95 -15.08 3.83
CA VAL A 33 17.28 -13.87 3.35
C VAL A 33 16.21 -14.22 2.31
N LEU A 34 16.55 -15.07 1.33
CA LEU A 34 15.63 -15.51 0.29
C LEU A 34 14.40 -16.24 0.87
N ARG A 35 14.63 -17.16 1.82
CA ARG A 35 13.53 -17.85 2.51
C ARG A 35 12.65 -16.89 3.29
N ALA A 36 13.23 -15.94 4.02
CA ALA A 36 12.50 -14.95 4.78
C ALA A 36 11.62 -14.06 3.87
N LEU A 37 12.16 -13.56 2.77
CA LEU A 37 11.42 -12.73 1.80
C LEU A 37 10.30 -13.54 1.12
N ALA A 38 10.54 -14.77 0.73
CA ALA A 38 9.53 -15.63 0.11
C ALA A 38 8.38 -16.02 1.06
N SER A 39 8.64 -16.09 2.35
CA SER A 39 7.63 -16.42 3.37
C SER A 39 6.99 -15.19 4.03
N PHE A 40 7.51 -13.99 3.77
CA PHE A 40 7.04 -12.77 4.40
C PHE A 40 5.61 -12.43 3.98
N GLN A 41 4.72 -12.28 4.95
CA GLN A 41 3.29 -12.02 4.73
C GLN A 41 2.94 -10.52 4.75
N GLY A 42 3.95 -9.66 4.75
CA GLY A 42 3.76 -8.22 4.82
C GLY A 42 3.62 -7.71 6.26
N VAL A 43 3.46 -6.40 6.36
CA VAL A 43 3.16 -5.69 7.62
C VAL A 43 1.68 -5.36 7.62
N GLY A 44 1.03 -5.50 8.77
CA GLY A 44 -0.38 -5.15 8.91
C GLY A 44 -0.64 -3.71 8.45
N ARG A 45 -1.74 -3.51 7.73
CA ARG A 45 -2.14 -2.22 7.16
C ARG A 45 -1.09 -1.62 6.18
N ARG A 46 -0.35 -2.46 5.45
CA ARG A 46 0.54 -2.07 4.34
C ARG A 46 0.18 -2.88 3.11
N CYS A 47 -0.69 -2.33 2.24
CA CYS A 47 -1.30 -3.02 1.10
C CYS A 47 -1.86 -4.40 1.51
N GLN A 48 -2.47 -4.46 2.69
CA GLN A 48 -2.94 -5.72 3.28
C GLN A 48 -4.22 -6.18 2.60
N LEU A 49 -4.17 -7.30 1.90
CA LEU A 49 -5.36 -7.95 1.36
C LEU A 49 -6.18 -8.53 2.54
N ARG A 50 -7.36 -7.97 2.76
CA ARG A 50 -8.29 -8.42 3.82
C ARG A 50 -9.23 -9.52 3.35
N GLY A 51 -9.27 -9.77 2.05
CA GLY A 51 -10.12 -10.77 1.43
C GLY A 51 -11.12 -10.17 0.46
N GLN A 52 -12.17 -10.93 0.20
CA GLN A 52 -13.26 -10.53 -0.68
C GLN A 52 -14.58 -10.51 0.08
N ALA A 53 -15.41 -9.51 -0.21
CA ALA A 53 -16.74 -9.37 0.35
C ALA A 53 -17.77 -9.21 -0.77
N ARG A 54 -18.99 -9.73 -0.57
CA ARG A 54 -20.12 -9.47 -1.46
C ARG A 54 -20.85 -8.22 -1.00
N ILE A 55 -21.03 -7.26 -1.92
CA ILE A 55 -21.83 -6.06 -1.70
C ILE A 55 -22.86 -5.98 -2.82
N GLY A 56 -24.11 -6.33 -2.52
CA GLY A 56 -25.11 -6.61 -3.56
C GLY A 56 -24.65 -7.75 -4.44
N ASP A 57 -24.69 -7.55 -5.75
CA ASP A 57 -24.24 -8.54 -6.75
C ASP A 57 -22.73 -8.46 -7.05
N ALA A 58 -22.04 -7.46 -6.51
CA ALA A 58 -20.63 -7.24 -6.76
C ALA A 58 -19.74 -8.01 -5.79
N LEU A 59 -18.67 -8.64 -6.31
CA LEU A 59 -17.57 -9.17 -5.52
C LEU A 59 -16.50 -8.11 -5.37
N VAL A 60 -16.29 -7.63 -4.14
CA VAL A 60 -15.36 -6.54 -3.80
C VAL A 60 -14.11 -7.13 -3.14
N THR A 61 -12.94 -6.79 -3.67
CA THR A 61 -11.66 -7.07 -3.02
C THR A 61 -11.35 -5.93 -2.05
N VAL A 62 -11.11 -6.28 -0.79
CA VAL A 62 -10.86 -5.30 0.29
C VAL A 62 -9.37 -5.26 0.62
N ILE A 63 -8.79 -4.07 0.53
CA ILE A 63 -7.38 -3.82 0.85
C ILE A 63 -7.32 -2.75 1.94
N ASP A 64 -6.50 -2.98 2.95
CA ASP A 64 -6.25 -2.03 4.05
C ASP A 64 -4.83 -1.49 3.96
N ASP A 65 -4.70 -0.16 3.94
CA ASP A 65 -3.42 0.52 3.93
C ASP A 65 -3.40 1.67 4.93
N TYR A 66 -2.28 1.86 5.60
CA TYR A 66 -2.09 2.93 6.58
C TYR A 66 -1.58 4.24 5.95
N GLY A 67 -1.52 4.31 4.63
CA GLY A 67 -1.08 5.49 3.89
C GLY A 67 -1.81 6.75 4.35
N HIS A 68 -1.06 7.72 4.81
CA HIS A 68 -1.58 8.97 5.35
C HIS A 68 -0.84 10.20 4.80
N HIS A 69 0.11 9.99 3.89
CA HIS A 69 0.80 11.03 3.12
C HIS A 69 0.41 10.90 1.64
N PRO A 70 0.25 11.99 0.87
CA PRO A 70 -0.14 11.93 -0.54
C PRO A 70 0.73 10.96 -1.37
N ARG A 71 2.04 10.93 -1.14
CA ARG A 71 2.97 10.02 -1.84
C ARG A 71 2.69 8.54 -1.53
N GLU A 72 2.30 8.21 -0.30
CA GLU A 72 1.95 6.84 0.09
C GLU A 72 0.64 6.44 -0.59
N ILE A 73 -0.35 7.33 -0.59
CA ILE A 73 -1.64 7.11 -1.26
C ILE A 73 -1.43 6.94 -2.77
N ALA A 74 -0.61 7.79 -3.40
CA ALA A 74 -0.28 7.66 -4.82
C ALA A 74 0.37 6.31 -5.16
N ALA A 75 1.29 5.84 -4.30
CA ALA A 75 1.92 4.53 -4.47
C ALA A 75 0.88 3.40 -4.35
N MET A 76 -0.05 3.51 -3.38
CA MET A 76 -1.11 2.51 -3.18
C MET A 76 -2.12 2.49 -4.33
N VAL A 77 -2.57 3.65 -4.81
CA VAL A 77 -3.47 3.78 -5.97
C VAL A 77 -2.84 3.14 -7.20
N ARG A 78 -1.56 3.42 -7.47
CA ARG A 78 -0.83 2.81 -8.58
C ARG A 78 -0.74 1.29 -8.43
N THR A 79 -0.39 0.80 -7.24
CA THR A 79 -0.33 -0.64 -6.96
C THR A 79 -1.69 -1.31 -7.18
N ALA A 80 -2.78 -0.67 -6.76
CA ALA A 80 -4.13 -1.18 -6.98
C ALA A 80 -4.49 -1.22 -8.48
N ARG A 81 -4.15 -0.18 -9.24
CA ARG A 81 -4.39 -0.13 -10.69
C ARG A 81 -3.57 -1.18 -11.46
N GLU A 82 -2.32 -1.40 -11.06
CA GLU A 82 -1.45 -2.42 -11.66
C GLU A 82 -1.91 -3.85 -11.30
N GLY A 83 -2.34 -4.07 -10.06
CA GLY A 83 -2.79 -5.38 -9.59
C GLY A 83 -4.19 -5.78 -10.06
N TRP A 84 -5.07 -4.80 -10.31
CA TRP A 84 -6.47 -5.01 -10.74
C TRP A 84 -6.89 -3.99 -11.79
N PRO A 85 -6.33 -4.03 -13.01
CA PRO A 85 -6.49 -2.98 -14.02
C PRO A 85 -7.94 -2.78 -14.47
N ASP A 86 -8.74 -3.86 -14.50
CA ASP A 86 -10.12 -3.83 -14.97
C ASP A 86 -11.15 -3.61 -13.85
N ARG A 87 -10.68 -3.33 -12.64
CA ARG A 87 -11.56 -3.14 -11.48
C ARG A 87 -11.78 -1.67 -11.19
N ARG A 88 -13.02 -1.33 -10.85
CA ARG A 88 -13.38 -0.02 -10.30
C ARG A 88 -12.69 0.17 -8.95
N LEU A 89 -11.97 1.25 -8.79
CA LEU A 89 -11.24 1.60 -7.57
C LEU A 89 -12.08 2.53 -6.68
N VAL A 90 -12.52 1.99 -5.55
CA VAL A 90 -13.23 2.75 -4.51
C VAL A 90 -12.27 2.96 -3.35
N VAL A 91 -12.05 4.20 -2.95
CA VAL A 91 -11.18 4.56 -1.83
C VAL A 91 -11.99 5.20 -0.73
N ALA A 92 -11.90 4.63 0.49
CA ALA A 92 -12.36 5.25 1.72
C ALA A 92 -11.12 5.85 2.42
N PHE A 93 -11.07 7.17 2.49
CA PHE A 93 -9.92 7.89 3.04
C PHE A 93 -10.29 8.67 4.29
N GLN A 94 -9.58 8.41 5.38
CA GLN A 94 -9.64 9.21 6.59
C GLN A 94 -8.38 10.05 6.72
N PRO A 95 -8.45 11.38 6.54
CA PRO A 95 -7.30 12.25 6.75
C PRO A 95 -6.82 12.18 8.20
N HIS A 96 -5.51 12.22 8.38
CA HIS A 96 -4.90 12.12 9.70
C HIS A 96 -4.11 13.38 10.02
N ARG A 97 -4.46 14.09 11.09
CA ARG A 97 -3.98 15.38 11.56
C ARG A 97 -4.42 16.58 10.72
N TYR A 98 -4.98 17.57 11.36
CA TYR A 98 -5.43 18.83 10.71
C TYR A 98 -4.28 19.56 10.01
N THR A 99 -3.11 19.66 10.62
CA THR A 99 -1.95 20.35 10.05
C THR A 99 -1.50 19.73 8.75
N ARG A 100 -1.31 18.40 8.72
CA ARG A 100 -0.93 17.70 7.50
C ARG A 100 -1.98 17.85 6.40
N THR A 101 -3.25 17.70 6.74
CA THR A 101 -4.34 17.84 5.76
C THR A 101 -4.37 19.24 5.16
N ARG A 102 -4.18 20.28 5.98
CA ARG A 102 -4.09 21.66 5.52
C ARG A 102 -2.85 21.89 4.65
N ASP A 103 -1.69 21.48 5.14
CA ASP A 103 -0.39 21.83 4.53
C ASP A 103 -0.14 21.07 3.21
N LEU A 104 -0.79 19.92 3.01
CA LEU A 104 -0.68 19.08 1.81
C LEU A 104 -2.03 18.93 1.08
N PHE A 105 -2.94 19.90 1.24
CA PHE A 105 -4.31 19.79 0.72
C PHE A 105 -4.34 19.59 -0.80
N ASP A 106 -3.59 20.38 -1.55
CA ASP A 106 -3.55 20.29 -3.01
C ASP A 106 -2.97 18.95 -3.49
N ASP A 107 -1.92 18.46 -2.82
CA ASP A 107 -1.34 17.14 -3.11
C ASP A 107 -2.36 16.00 -2.85
N PHE A 108 -3.17 16.10 -1.79
CA PHE A 108 -4.25 15.15 -1.53
C PHE A 108 -5.32 15.21 -2.62
N VAL A 109 -5.72 16.40 -3.03
CA VAL A 109 -6.72 16.60 -4.09
C VAL A 109 -6.21 15.97 -5.40
N GLU A 110 -4.97 16.24 -5.79
CA GLU A 110 -4.37 15.70 -7.02
C GLU A 110 -4.41 14.15 -7.03
N VAL A 111 -3.98 13.53 -5.95
CA VAL A 111 -3.92 12.06 -5.88
C VAL A 111 -5.30 11.44 -5.79
N LEU A 112 -6.18 11.96 -4.92
CA LEU A 112 -7.50 11.39 -4.68
C LEU A 112 -8.48 11.62 -5.84
N ALA A 113 -8.25 12.62 -6.69
CA ALA A 113 -9.03 12.82 -7.91
C ALA A 113 -8.81 11.72 -8.98
N THR A 114 -7.80 10.87 -8.81
CA THR A 114 -7.49 9.78 -9.78
C THR A 114 -8.26 8.49 -9.54
N VAL A 115 -9.03 8.39 -8.47
CA VAL A 115 -9.82 7.20 -8.14
C VAL A 115 -11.23 7.29 -8.71
N ASP A 116 -11.88 6.15 -8.92
CA ASP A 116 -13.22 6.13 -9.54
C ASP A 116 -14.33 6.56 -8.57
N VAL A 117 -14.16 6.26 -7.29
CA VAL A 117 -15.04 6.70 -6.20
C VAL A 117 -14.22 7.01 -4.98
N LEU A 118 -14.48 8.15 -4.38
CA LEU A 118 -13.85 8.60 -3.16
C LEU A 118 -14.90 8.80 -2.05
N LEU A 119 -14.68 8.16 -0.90
CA LEU A 119 -15.40 8.38 0.34
C LEU A 119 -14.42 9.06 1.30
N VAL A 120 -14.68 10.31 1.66
CA VAL A 120 -13.86 11.06 2.62
C VAL A 120 -14.53 11.05 3.97
N LEU A 121 -13.81 10.62 4.99
CA LEU A 121 -14.25 10.61 6.39
C LEU A 121 -13.73 11.87 7.10
N ASP A 122 -14.27 12.11 8.30
CA ASP A 122 -13.81 13.20 9.15
C ASP A 122 -12.32 13.06 9.49
N ILE A 123 -11.65 14.23 9.64
CA ILE A 123 -10.21 14.25 9.98
C ILE A 123 -10.00 13.65 11.36
N TYR A 124 -9.14 12.65 11.45
CA TYR A 124 -8.68 12.12 12.73
C TYR A 124 -7.66 13.07 13.35
N ALA A 125 -7.99 13.59 14.52
CA ALA A 125 -7.28 14.70 15.18
C ALA A 125 -6.08 14.27 16.05
N ALA A 126 -5.37 13.20 15.71
CA ALA A 126 -4.22 12.72 16.53
C ALA A 126 -3.03 13.69 16.55
#